data_a2ac02b27e25be6824bb728712be9d29
#
_entry.id   a2ac02b27e25be6824bb728712be9d29
#
_cell.length_a   1.000
_cell.length_b   1.000
_cell.length_c   1.000
_cell.angle_alpha   90.00
_cell.angle_beta   90.00
_cell.angle_gamma   90.00
#
_symmetry.space_group_name_H-M   'P 1'
#
loop_
_entity.id
_entity.type
_entity.pdbx_description
1 polymer ?
#
loop_
_entity_poly.entity_id
_entity_poly.type
_entity_poly.pdbx_seq_one_letter_code
_entity_poly.pdbx_strand_id
1 'polypeptide(L)'
;MLPIAMTLALTAVLQAQTPAPAPAPDLSDPEVAHVAVTANSIDIDMAKLVPSHTTNAAVRQFATTMITDHTAVNAQAGALATKLGVTPKDNAVSESLQTGATSARVSLEPLHGAAFDRAYMDREVAYHQAVLDAIDKLLVPTTENAELRKLLVDVRPAIATHLEHAKHLRSQLAAPARTGK
;
A
#
# COMPACT_ATOMS: atom_id res chain seq x y z
N MET A 1 72.28 -17.33 20.04
CA MET A 1 70.90 -17.24 20.50
C MET A 1 70.35 -15.88 20.10
N LEU A 2 69.58 -15.80 19.02
CA LEU A 2 68.92 -14.55 18.59
C LEU A 2 67.44 -14.64 19.04
N PRO A 3 66.82 -13.58 19.59
CA PRO A 3 65.39 -13.53 19.88
C PRO A 3 64.62 -13.17 18.64
N ILE A 4 63.59 -13.96 18.31
CA ILE A 4 62.61 -13.72 17.27
C ILE A 4 61.57 -12.72 17.85
N ALA A 5 61.53 -11.49 17.30
CA ALA A 5 60.49 -10.53 17.59
C ALA A 5 59.24 -10.85 16.77
N MET A 6 58.15 -11.24 17.44
CA MET A 6 56.85 -11.56 16.87
C MET A 6 56.05 -10.23 16.80
N THR A 7 55.94 -9.65 15.62
CA THR A 7 55.11 -8.46 15.35
C THR A 7 53.65 -8.89 15.19
N LEU A 8 52.80 -8.50 16.15
CA LEU A 8 51.34 -8.67 16.07
C LEU A 8 50.76 -7.58 15.15
N ALA A 9 50.31 -7.95 13.96
CA ALA A 9 49.58 -7.06 13.08
C ALA A 9 48.10 -6.99 13.53
N LEU A 10 47.71 -5.85 14.09
CA LEU A 10 46.34 -5.53 14.48
C LEU A 10 45.55 -5.14 13.21
N THR A 11 44.79 -6.06 12.60
CA THR A 11 43.86 -5.75 11.51
C THR A 11 42.63 -5.08 12.07
N ALA A 12 42.49 -3.78 11.90
CA ALA A 12 41.27 -3.03 12.18
C ALA A 12 40.19 -3.41 11.15
N VAL A 13 39.17 -4.12 11.59
CA VAL A 13 37.96 -4.40 10.79
C VAL A 13 37.15 -3.11 10.78
N LEU A 14 37.12 -2.43 9.64
CA LEU A 14 36.27 -1.27 9.39
C LEU A 14 34.84 -1.78 9.26
N GLN A 15 34.05 -1.69 10.32
CA GLN A 15 32.61 -2.00 10.26
C GLN A 15 31.92 -0.88 9.47
N ALA A 16 31.44 -1.19 8.28
CA ALA A 16 30.56 -0.31 7.51
C ALA A 16 29.26 -0.13 8.30
N GLN A 17 29.07 1.05 8.88
CA GLN A 17 27.81 1.43 9.52
C GLN A 17 26.77 1.59 8.42
N THR A 18 25.72 0.78 8.44
CA THR A 18 24.51 1.00 7.64
C THR A 18 23.93 2.36 8.01
N PRO A 19 23.68 3.28 7.05
CA PRO A 19 23.05 4.55 7.35
C PRO A 19 21.73 4.33 8.08
N ALA A 20 21.47 5.13 9.11
CA ALA A 20 20.16 5.12 9.78
C ALA A 20 19.07 5.45 8.76
N PRO A 21 17.88 4.80 8.84
CA PRO A 21 16.76 5.14 7.97
C PRO A 21 16.47 6.64 8.08
N ALA A 22 16.19 7.28 6.93
CA ALA A 22 15.77 8.68 6.93
C ALA A 22 14.52 8.84 7.81
N PRO A 23 14.42 9.95 8.58
CA PRO A 23 13.21 10.22 9.36
C PRO A 23 11.99 10.23 8.43
N ALA A 24 10.85 9.73 8.93
CA ALA A 24 9.59 9.80 8.20
C ALA A 24 9.26 11.25 7.86
N PRO A 25 8.70 11.54 6.67
CA PRO A 25 8.31 12.89 6.30
C PRO A 25 7.28 13.44 7.29
N ASP A 26 7.45 14.70 7.69
CA ASP A 26 6.48 15.42 8.51
C ASP A 26 5.41 16.00 7.57
N LEU A 27 4.20 15.41 7.59
CA LEU A 27 3.09 15.82 6.72
C LEU A 27 2.11 16.70 7.48
N SER A 28 1.71 17.82 6.88
CA SER A 28 0.58 18.62 7.34
C SER A 28 -0.75 17.92 7.10
N ASP A 29 -1.81 18.29 7.83
CA ASP A 29 -3.16 17.72 7.66
C ASP A 29 -3.68 17.77 6.19
N PRO A 30 -3.50 18.87 5.41
CA PRO A 30 -3.83 18.88 3.99
C PRO A 30 -3.06 17.83 3.17
N GLU A 31 -1.81 17.60 3.49
CA GLU A 31 -0.96 16.59 2.82
C GLU A 31 -1.38 15.17 3.22
N VAL A 32 -1.67 14.93 4.50
CA VAL A 32 -2.24 13.65 4.98
C VAL A 32 -3.56 13.35 4.28
N ALA A 33 -4.47 14.31 4.20
CA ALA A 33 -5.74 14.16 3.50
C ALA A 33 -5.55 13.81 2.02
N HIS A 34 -4.58 14.46 1.35
CA HIS A 34 -4.26 14.18 -0.05
C HIS A 34 -3.68 12.77 -0.24
N VAL A 35 -2.78 12.31 0.62
CA VAL A 35 -2.23 10.94 0.58
C VAL A 35 -3.36 9.92 0.73
N ALA A 36 -4.26 10.12 1.70
CA ALA A 36 -5.36 9.19 1.94
C ALA A 36 -6.32 9.09 0.73
N VAL A 37 -6.73 10.24 0.16
CA VAL A 37 -7.60 10.26 -1.03
C VAL A 37 -6.91 9.67 -2.24
N THR A 38 -5.62 9.96 -2.44
CA THR A 38 -4.82 9.40 -3.54
C THR A 38 -4.74 7.89 -3.44
N ALA A 39 -4.44 7.34 -2.25
CA ALA A 39 -4.39 5.90 -2.04
C ALA A 39 -5.74 5.23 -2.37
N ASN A 40 -6.85 5.74 -1.87
CA ASN A 40 -8.18 5.20 -2.19
C ASN A 40 -8.47 5.27 -3.70
N SER A 41 -8.14 6.38 -4.36
CA SER A 41 -8.40 6.58 -5.80
C SER A 41 -7.58 5.60 -6.66
N ILE A 42 -6.34 5.34 -6.30
CA ILE A 42 -5.48 4.34 -6.95
C ILE A 42 -6.10 2.95 -6.87
N ASP A 43 -6.63 2.56 -5.72
CA ASP A 43 -7.24 1.24 -5.57
C ASP A 43 -8.52 1.09 -6.38
N ILE A 44 -9.38 2.11 -6.37
CA ILE A 44 -10.57 2.19 -7.23
C ILE A 44 -10.19 2.02 -8.71
N ASP A 45 -9.15 2.71 -9.18
CA ASP A 45 -8.76 2.70 -10.59
C ASP A 45 -8.12 1.36 -11.00
N MET A 46 -7.41 0.68 -10.11
CA MET A 46 -6.93 -0.69 -10.36
C MET A 46 -8.09 -1.69 -10.38
N ALA A 47 -9.06 -1.58 -9.48
CA ALA A 47 -10.23 -2.44 -9.45
C ALA A 47 -11.10 -2.30 -10.71
N LYS A 48 -11.17 -1.12 -11.33
CA LYS A 48 -11.87 -0.88 -12.60
C LYS A 48 -11.26 -1.62 -13.80
N LEU A 49 -10.01 -2.09 -13.74
CA LEU A 49 -9.42 -2.92 -14.81
C LEU A 49 -10.01 -4.33 -14.83
N VAL A 50 -10.42 -4.86 -13.68
CA VAL A 50 -10.77 -6.26 -13.48
C VAL A 50 -11.83 -6.78 -14.46
N PRO A 51 -12.96 -6.10 -14.74
CA PRO A 51 -14.00 -6.61 -15.63
C PRO A 51 -13.56 -6.91 -17.06
N SER A 52 -12.54 -6.19 -17.56
CA SER A 52 -12.02 -6.39 -18.93
C SER A 52 -10.89 -7.43 -19.01
N HIS A 53 -10.32 -7.84 -17.87
CA HIS A 53 -9.14 -8.70 -17.83
C HIS A 53 -9.43 -10.13 -17.34
N THR A 54 -10.55 -10.35 -16.63
CA THR A 54 -10.88 -11.68 -16.11
C THR A 54 -12.38 -11.93 -16.05
N THR A 55 -12.76 -13.21 -16.12
CA THR A 55 -14.13 -13.71 -15.86
C THR A 55 -14.23 -14.39 -14.47
N ASN A 56 -13.16 -14.43 -13.70
CA ASN A 56 -13.16 -15.02 -12.37
C ASN A 56 -14.12 -14.25 -11.43
N ALA A 57 -15.21 -14.92 -11.03
CA ALA A 57 -16.27 -14.29 -10.25
C ALA A 57 -15.77 -13.78 -8.89
N ALA A 58 -14.88 -14.50 -8.23
CA ALA A 58 -14.36 -14.11 -6.92
C ALA A 58 -13.46 -12.86 -7.01
N VAL A 59 -12.60 -12.77 -8.03
CA VAL A 59 -11.75 -11.60 -8.28
C VAL A 59 -12.59 -10.38 -8.66
N ARG A 60 -13.62 -10.58 -9.50
CA ARG A 60 -14.57 -9.51 -9.86
C ARG A 60 -15.36 -9.01 -8.66
N GLN A 61 -15.80 -9.91 -7.78
CA GLN A 61 -16.51 -9.53 -6.55
C GLN A 61 -15.59 -8.73 -5.61
N PHE A 62 -14.34 -9.16 -5.44
CA PHE A 62 -13.34 -8.40 -4.67
C PHE A 62 -13.18 -6.99 -5.23
N ALA A 63 -12.96 -6.84 -6.53
CA ALA A 63 -12.82 -5.54 -7.17
C ALA A 63 -14.06 -4.64 -6.98
N THR A 64 -15.27 -5.21 -7.05
CA THR A 64 -16.51 -4.47 -6.78
C THR A 64 -16.54 -3.96 -5.34
N THR A 65 -16.11 -4.76 -4.37
CA THR A 65 -15.98 -4.35 -2.96
C THR A 65 -14.99 -3.19 -2.83
N MET A 66 -13.81 -3.29 -3.46
CA MET A 66 -12.81 -2.21 -3.43
C MET A 66 -13.38 -0.90 -3.98
N ILE A 67 -14.04 -0.93 -5.12
CA ILE A 67 -14.67 0.28 -5.70
C ILE A 67 -15.70 0.87 -4.73
N THR A 68 -16.56 0.05 -4.15
CA THR A 68 -17.63 0.51 -3.26
C THR A 68 -17.07 1.13 -1.98
N ASP A 69 -16.21 0.41 -1.29
CA ASP A 69 -15.74 0.80 0.03
C ASP A 69 -14.80 2.02 -0.04
N HIS A 70 -13.85 2.01 -0.98
CA HIS A 70 -12.92 3.14 -1.16
C HIS A 70 -13.63 4.40 -1.71
N THR A 71 -14.70 4.25 -2.50
CA THR A 71 -15.53 5.40 -2.91
C THR A 71 -16.24 6.01 -1.69
N ALA A 72 -16.77 5.18 -0.79
CA ALA A 72 -17.42 5.66 0.43
C ALA A 72 -16.42 6.39 1.35
N VAL A 73 -15.19 5.88 1.49
CA VAL A 73 -14.12 6.54 2.26
C VAL A 73 -13.74 7.88 1.63
N ASN A 74 -13.60 7.96 0.31
CA ASN A 74 -13.31 9.22 -0.37
C ASN A 74 -14.44 10.25 -0.19
N ALA A 75 -15.70 9.82 -0.19
CA ALA A 75 -16.82 10.71 0.10
C ALA A 75 -16.77 11.27 1.53
N GLN A 76 -16.43 10.42 2.52
CA GLN A 76 -16.26 10.86 3.91
C GLN A 76 -15.08 11.84 4.06
N ALA A 77 -13.94 11.56 3.42
CA ALA A 77 -12.78 12.44 3.41
C ALA A 77 -13.10 13.80 2.78
N GLY A 78 -13.82 13.81 1.66
CA GLY A 78 -14.26 15.05 0.99
C GLY A 78 -15.22 15.89 1.85
N ALA A 79 -16.20 15.25 2.51
CA ALA A 79 -17.10 15.90 3.44
C ALA A 79 -16.35 16.50 4.64
N LEU A 80 -15.37 15.77 5.17
CA LEU A 80 -14.54 16.25 6.28
C LEU A 80 -13.66 17.44 5.84
N ALA A 81 -13.01 17.35 4.68
CA ALA A 81 -12.22 18.46 4.14
C ALA A 81 -13.04 19.72 3.96
N THR A 82 -14.27 19.59 3.44
CA THR A 82 -15.22 20.71 3.30
C THR A 82 -15.59 21.31 4.67
N LYS A 83 -15.92 20.45 5.65
CA LYS A 83 -16.26 20.87 7.01
C LYS A 83 -15.14 21.66 7.69
N LEU A 84 -13.90 21.21 7.48
CA LEU A 84 -12.70 21.81 8.09
C LEU A 84 -12.17 23.02 7.30
N GLY A 85 -12.71 23.30 6.10
CA GLY A 85 -12.19 24.33 5.22
C GLY A 85 -10.78 24.01 4.69
N VAL A 86 -10.41 22.73 4.61
CA VAL A 86 -9.10 22.25 4.20
C VAL A 86 -9.14 21.82 2.74
N THR A 87 -8.20 22.29 1.93
CA THR A 87 -7.96 21.79 0.57
C THR A 87 -6.81 20.78 0.62
N PRO A 88 -7.04 19.51 0.23
CA PRO A 88 -5.96 18.52 0.14
C PRO A 88 -4.81 19.02 -0.73
N LYS A 89 -3.57 18.81 -0.27
CA LYS A 89 -2.35 19.32 -0.90
C LYS A 89 -1.45 18.18 -1.33
N ASP A 90 -1.01 18.21 -2.58
CA ASP A 90 -0.06 17.26 -3.15
C ASP A 90 1.31 17.32 -2.45
N ASN A 91 2.02 16.18 -2.44
CA ASN A 91 3.28 16.03 -1.74
C ASN A 91 4.07 14.82 -2.29
N ALA A 92 5.33 14.70 -1.89
CA ALA A 92 6.21 13.64 -2.38
C ALA A 92 5.71 12.21 -2.11
N VAL A 93 4.91 12.00 -1.05
CA VAL A 93 4.31 10.68 -0.75
C VAL A 93 3.20 10.37 -1.75
N SER A 94 2.28 11.29 -2.01
CA SER A 94 1.22 11.10 -2.99
C SER A 94 1.75 10.96 -4.41
N GLU A 95 2.79 11.71 -4.80
CA GLU A 95 3.48 11.56 -6.08
C GLU A 95 4.15 10.18 -6.23
N SER A 96 4.77 9.67 -5.16
CA SER A 96 5.35 8.32 -5.14
C SER A 96 4.28 7.24 -5.31
N LEU A 97 3.13 7.39 -4.65
CA LEU A 97 1.98 6.48 -4.82
C LEU A 97 1.49 6.46 -6.27
N GLN A 98 1.34 7.62 -6.91
CA GLN A 98 0.90 7.75 -8.31
C GLN A 98 1.90 7.11 -9.28
N THR A 99 3.21 7.31 -9.04
CA THR A 99 4.27 6.69 -9.82
C THR A 99 4.23 5.16 -9.70
N GLY A 100 4.08 4.65 -8.47
CA GLY A 100 3.93 3.22 -8.21
C GLY A 100 2.67 2.64 -8.87
N ALA A 101 1.56 3.36 -8.84
CA ALA A 101 0.31 2.98 -9.49
C ALA A 101 0.46 2.89 -11.00
N THR A 102 1.12 3.87 -11.63
CA THR A 102 1.41 3.85 -13.06
C THR A 102 2.22 2.60 -13.45
N SER A 103 3.26 2.29 -12.69
CA SER A 103 4.10 1.10 -12.92
C SER A 103 3.31 -0.21 -12.75
N ALA A 104 2.45 -0.29 -11.72
CA ALA A 104 1.59 -1.44 -11.50
C ALA A 104 0.58 -1.62 -12.64
N ARG A 105 -0.02 -0.54 -13.12
CA ARG A 105 -0.95 -0.55 -14.25
C ARG A 105 -0.29 -1.08 -15.53
N VAL A 106 0.89 -0.57 -15.88
CA VAL A 106 1.67 -1.05 -17.04
C VAL A 106 1.94 -2.55 -16.94
N SER A 107 2.17 -3.07 -15.73
CA SER A 107 2.42 -4.49 -15.51
C SER A 107 1.14 -5.35 -15.61
N LEU A 108 -0.03 -4.82 -15.25
CA LEU A 108 -1.30 -5.54 -15.26
C LEU A 108 -2.01 -5.51 -16.62
N GLU A 109 -1.94 -4.39 -17.35
CA GLU A 109 -2.68 -4.18 -18.61
C GLU A 109 -2.48 -5.26 -19.68
N PRO A 110 -1.28 -5.84 -19.88
CA PRO A 110 -1.10 -6.91 -20.89
C PRO A 110 -1.60 -8.28 -20.42
N LEU A 111 -1.98 -8.45 -19.14
CA LEU A 111 -2.35 -9.74 -18.57
C LEU A 111 -3.85 -9.97 -18.67
N HIS A 112 -4.26 -11.26 -18.86
CA HIS A 112 -5.65 -11.67 -18.87
C HIS A 112 -5.85 -13.02 -18.15
N GLY A 113 -7.09 -13.30 -17.74
CA GLY A 113 -7.49 -14.56 -17.10
C GLY A 113 -6.65 -14.87 -15.86
N ALA A 114 -6.23 -16.11 -15.72
CA ALA A 114 -5.51 -16.56 -14.52
C ALA A 114 -4.17 -15.86 -14.27
N ALA A 115 -3.51 -15.33 -15.31
CA ALA A 115 -2.28 -14.56 -15.13
C ALA A 115 -2.59 -13.18 -14.52
N PHE A 116 -3.63 -12.52 -15.02
CA PHE A 116 -4.13 -11.28 -14.45
C PHE A 116 -4.59 -11.49 -13.01
N ASP A 117 -5.43 -12.51 -12.75
CA ASP A 117 -5.97 -12.79 -11.42
C ASP A 117 -4.87 -12.88 -10.37
N ARG A 118 -3.80 -13.66 -10.64
CA ARG A 118 -2.68 -13.80 -9.72
C ARG A 118 -1.94 -12.48 -9.51
N ALA A 119 -1.59 -11.79 -10.59
CA ALA A 119 -0.82 -10.54 -10.52
C ALA A 119 -1.64 -9.43 -9.81
N TYR A 120 -2.94 -9.33 -10.08
CA TYR A 120 -3.83 -8.39 -9.42
C TYR A 120 -3.92 -8.70 -7.91
N MET A 121 -4.15 -9.94 -7.51
CA MET A 121 -4.23 -10.30 -6.09
C MET A 121 -2.89 -10.19 -5.37
N ASP A 122 -1.75 -10.46 -6.04
CA ASP A 122 -0.42 -10.19 -5.48
C ASP A 122 -0.22 -8.70 -5.19
N ARG A 123 -0.64 -7.86 -6.13
CA ARG A 123 -0.63 -6.40 -5.96
C ARG A 123 -1.55 -5.97 -4.81
N GLU A 124 -2.78 -6.49 -4.72
CA GLU A 124 -3.73 -6.12 -3.67
C GLU A 124 -3.21 -6.46 -2.27
N VAL A 125 -2.59 -7.62 -2.10
CA VAL A 125 -1.93 -7.99 -0.83
C VAL A 125 -0.83 -7.01 -0.48
N ALA A 126 0.06 -6.70 -1.42
CA ALA A 126 1.18 -5.79 -1.17
C ALA A 126 0.69 -4.36 -0.90
N TYR A 127 -0.30 -3.91 -1.65
CA TYR A 127 -0.86 -2.55 -1.56
C TYR A 127 -1.57 -2.31 -0.22
N HIS A 128 -2.49 -3.18 0.15
CA HIS A 128 -3.21 -3.04 1.43
C HIS A 128 -2.29 -3.15 2.64
N GLN A 129 -1.24 -3.99 2.58
CA GLN A 129 -0.22 -4.03 3.62
C GLN A 129 0.52 -2.68 3.71
N ALA A 130 0.93 -2.12 2.57
CA ALA A 130 1.62 -0.83 2.55
C ALA A 130 0.72 0.32 3.04
N VAL A 131 -0.58 0.30 2.71
CA VAL A 131 -1.56 1.29 3.20
C VAL A 131 -1.73 1.19 4.72
N LEU A 132 -1.84 -0.01 5.28
CA LEU A 132 -1.89 -0.20 6.74
C LEU A 132 -0.63 0.34 7.42
N ASP A 133 0.53 0.02 6.87
CA ASP A 133 1.81 0.51 7.38
C ASP A 133 1.89 2.04 7.32
N ALA A 134 1.40 2.65 6.23
CA ALA A 134 1.34 4.10 6.10
C ALA A 134 0.37 4.73 7.12
N ILE A 135 -0.81 4.17 7.32
CA ILE A 135 -1.76 4.63 8.34
C ILE A 135 -1.10 4.61 9.72
N ASP A 136 -0.49 3.48 10.11
CA ASP A 136 0.03 3.26 11.46
C ASP A 136 1.33 4.03 11.74
N LYS A 137 2.21 4.16 10.74
CA LYS A 137 3.59 4.67 10.93
C LYS A 137 3.80 6.09 10.43
N LEU A 138 2.88 6.61 9.60
CA LEU A 138 3.02 7.93 9.00
C LEU A 138 1.77 8.79 9.21
N LEU A 139 0.62 8.40 8.66
CA LEU A 139 -0.54 9.30 8.58
C LEU A 139 -1.12 9.62 9.96
N VAL A 140 -1.41 8.61 10.78
CA VAL A 140 -1.95 8.82 12.14
C VAL A 140 -0.97 9.56 13.05
N PRO A 141 0.34 9.23 13.08
CA PRO A 141 1.31 9.96 13.90
C PRO A 141 1.51 11.43 13.52
N THR A 142 1.44 11.79 12.23
CA THR A 142 1.67 13.17 11.76
C THR A 142 0.41 14.02 11.75
N THR A 143 -0.79 13.43 11.78
CA THR A 143 -2.05 14.15 11.76
C THR A 143 -2.24 14.95 13.06
N GLU A 144 -2.45 16.26 12.96
CA GLU A 144 -2.75 17.14 14.09
C GLU A 144 -4.25 17.27 14.34
N ASN A 145 -5.08 17.33 13.29
CA ASN A 145 -6.53 17.46 13.39
C ASN A 145 -7.16 16.17 13.93
N ALA A 146 -7.89 16.29 15.04
CA ALA A 146 -8.49 15.14 15.73
C ALA A 146 -9.55 14.40 14.89
N GLU A 147 -10.32 15.11 14.04
CA GLU A 147 -11.35 14.48 13.21
C GLU A 147 -10.73 13.74 12.02
N LEU A 148 -9.68 14.29 11.41
CA LEU A 148 -8.92 13.60 10.36
C LEU A 148 -8.23 12.35 10.93
N ARG A 149 -7.59 12.46 12.10
CA ARG A 149 -7.00 11.32 12.79
C ARG A 149 -8.04 10.25 13.09
N LYS A 150 -9.22 10.66 13.57
CA LYS A 150 -10.32 9.73 13.83
C LYS A 150 -10.75 9.00 12.57
N LEU A 151 -10.90 9.70 11.44
CA LEU A 151 -11.27 9.08 10.16
C LEU A 151 -10.23 8.01 9.76
N LEU A 152 -8.93 8.31 9.84
CA LEU A 152 -7.86 7.35 9.54
C LEU A 152 -7.91 6.11 10.44
N VAL A 153 -8.16 6.30 11.72
CA VAL A 153 -8.31 5.18 12.69
C VAL A 153 -9.56 4.36 12.40
N ASP A 154 -10.68 5.00 12.06
CA ASP A 154 -11.96 4.33 11.81
C ASP A 154 -11.94 3.48 10.52
N VAL A 155 -11.22 3.90 9.48
CA VAL A 155 -11.12 3.14 8.22
C VAL A 155 -10.12 1.98 8.28
N ARG A 156 -9.16 2.03 9.19
CA ARG A 156 -8.09 1.03 9.31
C ARG A 156 -8.58 -0.43 9.40
N PRO A 157 -9.63 -0.76 10.20
CA PRO A 157 -10.16 -2.14 10.27
C PRO A 157 -10.69 -2.65 8.93
N ALA A 158 -11.32 -1.79 8.12
CA ALA A 158 -11.80 -2.15 6.78
C ALA A 158 -10.62 -2.50 5.86
N ILE A 159 -9.56 -1.68 5.86
CA ILE A 159 -8.33 -1.95 5.08
C ILE A 159 -7.69 -3.28 5.52
N ALA A 160 -7.66 -3.59 6.83
CA ALA A 160 -7.18 -4.88 7.32
C ALA A 160 -8.04 -6.06 6.84
N THR A 161 -9.36 -5.88 6.77
CA THR A 161 -10.29 -6.89 6.24
C THR A 161 -10.06 -7.11 4.74
N HIS A 162 -9.84 -6.05 3.97
CA HIS A 162 -9.49 -6.14 2.54
C HIS A 162 -8.18 -6.93 2.34
N LEU A 163 -7.16 -6.65 3.13
CA LEU A 163 -5.89 -7.39 3.10
C LEU A 163 -6.08 -8.89 3.32
N GLU A 164 -6.84 -9.27 4.35
CA GLU A 164 -7.08 -10.69 4.65
C GLU A 164 -7.91 -11.37 3.55
N HIS A 165 -8.89 -10.66 2.96
CA HIS A 165 -9.65 -11.15 1.82
C HIS A 165 -8.74 -11.34 0.59
N ALA A 166 -7.86 -10.38 0.31
CA ALA A 166 -6.89 -10.47 -0.78
C ALA A 166 -5.94 -11.67 -0.60
N LYS A 167 -5.40 -11.87 0.61
CA LYS A 167 -4.55 -13.04 0.96
C LYS A 167 -5.29 -14.36 0.74
N HIS A 168 -6.54 -14.42 1.16
CA HIS A 168 -7.38 -15.62 0.99
C HIS A 168 -7.57 -15.95 -0.50
N LEU A 169 -8.01 -14.99 -1.31
CA LEU A 169 -8.18 -15.19 -2.75
C LEU A 169 -6.87 -15.55 -3.46
N ARG A 170 -5.78 -14.87 -3.12
CA ARG A 170 -4.44 -15.19 -3.64
C ARG A 170 -4.07 -16.66 -3.38
N SER A 171 -4.35 -17.16 -2.16
CA SER A 171 -4.07 -18.56 -1.79
C SER A 171 -4.89 -19.55 -2.61
N GLN A 172 -6.14 -19.23 -2.91
CA GLN A 172 -7.00 -20.05 -3.76
C GLN A 172 -6.52 -20.11 -5.21
N LEU A 173 -6.00 -19.00 -5.74
CA LEU A 173 -5.46 -18.91 -7.10
C LEU A 173 -4.11 -19.63 -7.27
N ALA A 174 -3.38 -19.83 -6.18
CA ALA A 174 -2.13 -20.59 -6.16
C ALA A 174 -2.35 -22.12 -6.07
N ALA A 175 -3.53 -22.57 -5.63
CA ALA A 175 -3.84 -23.99 -5.50
C ALA A 175 -3.96 -24.63 -6.91
N PRO A 176 -3.40 -25.83 -7.15
CA PRO A 176 -3.62 -26.56 -8.40
C PRO A 176 -5.12 -26.82 -8.56
N ALA A 177 -5.64 -26.68 -9.80
CA ALA A 177 -7.03 -26.96 -10.10
C ALA A 177 -7.35 -28.38 -9.58
N ARG A 178 -8.34 -28.49 -8.68
CA ARG A 178 -8.83 -29.79 -8.22
C ARG A 178 -9.38 -30.51 -9.43
N THR A 179 -8.61 -31.43 -10.00
CA THR A 179 -9.14 -32.35 -11.01
C THR A 179 -10.22 -33.17 -10.32
N GLY A 180 -11.48 -32.82 -10.57
CA GLY A 180 -12.62 -33.60 -10.14
C GLY A 180 -12.53 -34.99 -10.79
N LYS A 181 -12.55 -36.03 -9.97
CA LYS A 181 -12.84 -37.39 -10.40
C LYS A 181 -14.34 -37.55 -10.59
#